data_28479490d7aa0ea0e0dc44e2d131a635
#
_entry.id   28479490d7aa0ea0e0dc44e2d131a635
#
_cell.length_a   1.000
_cell.length_b   1.000
_cell.length_c   1.000
_cell.angle_alpha   90.00
_cell.angle_beta   90.00
_cell.angle_gamma   90.00
#
_symmetry.space_group_name_H-M   'P 1'
#
loop_
_entity.id
_entity.type
_entity.pdbx_description
1 polymer ?
#
loop_
_entity_poly.entity_id
_entity_poly.type
_entity_poly.pdbx_seq_one_letter_code
_entity_poly.pdbx_strand_id
1 'polypeptide(L)'
;MDADGVGGEAPLGRAVERVRELSRSYDPPDFAHVPGPDAAVFLCAVDHKTGYDEPHEVDGEGPFAGSELMWTLGLRAAGAEPGLLTARRLKYAAAGEVAEWFRIDSETVSDPERRAALWRDLASGLERDYDGSAAKFLESSGGRLAGDGGLIARLQPYRAYADPLAKKAFLFAKIAERRGWFEVADPEAWQVSADNVLMRLALRSGLVAQGPLERVRPATRDVLKRLALKAEISPPVLDDMLWELGRNDPDLLGNDAGELSEPLRNPASAWY
;
A
#
# COMPACT_ATOMS: atom_id res chain seq x y z
N MET A 1 -28.56 6.48 -0.83
CA MET A 1 -27.48 5.67 -1.39
C MET A 1 -27.77 5.48 -2.85
N ASP A 2 -26.78 5.78 -3.68
CA ASP A 2 -26.90 5.61 -5.13
C ASP A 2 -26.82 4.12 -5.49
N ALA A 3 -27.17 3.75 -6.72
CA ALA A 3 -27.14 2.37 -7.21
C ALA A 3 -25.76 1.69 -7.06
N ASP A 4 -24.71 2.48 -6.94
CA ASP A 4 -23.31 2.04 -6.81
C ASP A 4 -22.84 1.83 -5.36
N GLY A 5 -23.72 1.93 -4.36
CA GLY A 5 -23.40 1.69 -2.95
C GLY A 5 -22.63 2.82 -2.27
N VAL A 6 -22.57 4.00 -2.88
CA VAL A 6 -21.91 5.19 -2.32
C VAL A 6 -22.89 5.95 -1.43
N GLY A 7 -22.41 6.44 -0.28
CA GLY A 7 -23.16 7.24 0.66
C GLY A 7 -23.61 8.59 0.08
N GLY A 8 -24.68 9.17 0.67
CA GLY A 8 -25.22 10.45 0.23
C GLY A 8 -24.26 11.63 0.43
N GLU A 9 -24.64 12.80 -0.09
CA GLU A 9 -23.82 14.03 -0.02
C GLU A 9 -23.55 14.52 1.44
N ALA A 10 -24.41 14.20 2.42
CA ALA A 10 -24.22 14.65 3.80
C ALA A 10 -23.02 13.99 4.51
N PRO A 11 -22.82 12.64 4.47
CA PRO A 11 -21.59 12.02 4.97
C PRO A 11 -20.34 12.54 4.27
N LEU A 12 -20.39 12.70 2.94
CA LEU A 12 -19.25 13.19 2.18
C LEU A 12 -18.90 14.65 2.56
N GLY A 13 -19.88 15.52 2.77
CA GLY A 13 -19.64 16.90 3.21
C GLY A 13 -18.92 16.96 4.57
N ARG A 14 -19.35 16.16 5.55
CA ARG A 14 -18.68 16.09 6.87
C ARG A 14 -17.24 15.55 6.74
N ALA A 15 -17.06 14.51 5.95
CA ALA A 15 -15.72 13.95 5.71
C ALA A 15 -14.78 14.97 5.04
N VAL A 16 -15.28 15.79 4.09
CA VAL A 16 -14.50 16.88 3.45
C VAL A 16 -14.00 17.88 4.50
N GLU A 17 -14.88 18.37 5.36
CA GLU A 17 -14.49 19.33 6.42
C GLU A 17 -13.46 18.69 7.38
N ARG A 18 -13.68 17.44 7.78
CA ARG A 18 -12.75 16.73 8.65
C ARG A 18 -11.37 16.54 8.01
N VAL A 19 -11.32 16.14 6.75
CA VAL A 19 -10.07 15.98 5.99
C VAL A 19 -9.33 17.31 5.85
N ARG A 20 -10.04 18.40 5.55
CA ARG A 20 -9.45 19.76 5.51
C ARG A 20 -8.85 20.19 6.85
N GLU A 21 -9.52 19.86 7.95
CA GLU A 21 -8.99 20.13 9.29
C GLU A 21 -7.69 19.36 9.54
N LEU A 22 -7.71 18.04 9.34
CA LEU A 22 -6.58 17.15 9.55
C LEU A 22 -5.38 17.50 8.67
N SER A 23 -5.61 17.85 7.41
CA SER A 23 -4.55 18.14 6.44
C SER A 23 -3.72 19.39 6.75
N ARG A 24 -4.23 20.30 7.58
CA ARG A 24 -3.50 21.53 7.95
C ARG A 24 -2.23 21.29 8.73
N SER A 25 -2.16 20.19 9.46
CA SER A 25 -1.02 19.83 10.31
C SER A 25 -0.40 18.48 9.95
N TYR A 26 -0.91 17.83 8.90
CA TYR A 26 -0.40 16.53 8.47
C TYR A 26 0.82 16.71 7.57
N ASP A 27 1.91 16.06 7.95
CA ASP A 27 3.14 15.99 7.18
C ASP A 27 3.30 14.56 6.63
N PRO A 28 3.15 14.36 5.31
CA PRO A 28 3.21 13.02 4.73
C PRO A 28 4.63 12.45 4.79
N PRO A 29 4.79 11.12 4.98
CA PRO A 29 6.10 10.48 5.07
C PRO A 29 6.94 10.71 3.80
N ASP A 30 8.21 11.05 3.98
CA ASP A 30 9.18 11.28 2.88
C ASP A 30 9.84 9.99 2.37
N PHE A 31 9.70 8.89 3.10
CA PHE A 31 10.34 7.60 2.84
C PHE A 31 11.87 7.66 2.74
N ALA A 32 12.51 8.61 3.44
CA ALA A 32 13.96 8.81 3.40
C ALA A 32 14.75 7.54 3.80
N HIS A 33 14.19 6.70 4.65
CA HIS A 33 14.76 5.43 5.09
C HIS A 33 14.80 4.33 4.02
N VAL A 34 14.08 4.48 2.89
CA VAL A 34 14.10 3.51 1.78
C VAL A 34 15.28 3.79 0.87
N PRO A 35 16.26 2.87 0.73
CA PRO A 35 17.55 3.17 0.11
C PRO A 35 17.51 3.33 -1.42
N GLY A 36 16.51 2.76 -2.08
CA GLY A 36 16.43 2.83 -3.54
C GLY A 36 15.17 2.16 -4.11
N PRO A 37 14.92 2.33 -5.42
CA PRO A 37 13.71 1.82 -6.07
C PRO A 37 13.63 0.28 -6.05
N ASP A 38 14.76 -0.43 -6.05
CA ASP A 38 14.77 -1.90 -5.93
C ASP A 38 14.21 -2.33 -4.56
N ALA A 39 14.67 -1.73 -3.47
CA ALA A 39 14.13 -2.01 -2.14
C ALA A 39 12.63 -1.72 -2.06
N ALA A 40 12.20 -0.56 -2.59
CA ALA A 40 10.81 -0.17 -2.59
C ALA A 40 9.91 -1.16 -3.34
N VAL A 41 10.27 -1.55 -4.57
CA VAL A 41 9.44 -2.44 -5.39
C VAL A 41 9.33 -3.84 -4.78
N PHE A 42 10.41 -4.36 -4.18
CA PHE A 42 10.38 -5.68 -3.55
C PHE A 42 9.65 -5.68 -2.21
N LEU A 43 9.80 -4.65 -1.36
CA LEU A 43 9.05 -4.56 -0.11
C LEU A 43 7.55 -4.34 -0.37
N CYS A 44 7.17 -3.45 -1.28
CA CYS A 44 5.78 -3.31 -1.71
C CYS A 44 5.18 -4.63 -2.22
N ALA A 45 5.94 -5.43 -2.96
CA ALA A 45 5.47 -6.71 -3.50
C ALA A 45 4.97 -7.68 -2.42
N VAL A 46 5.55 -7.63 -1.24
CA VAL A 46 5.22 -8.53 -0.12
C VAL A 46 4.44 -7.85 1.00
N ASP A 47 4.08 -6.58 0.86
CA ASP A 47 3.30 -5.85 1.85
C ASP A 47 1.82 -6.23 1.83
N HIS A 48 1.51 -7.30 2.55
CA HIS A 48 0.15 -7.79 2.78
C HIS A 48 0.11 -8.72 3.98
N LYS A 49 -0.93 -8.64 4.83
CA LYS A 49 -1.21 -9.60 5.92
C LYS A 49 0.07 -10.09 6.62
N THR A 50 0.79 -9.19 7.24
CA THR A 50 2.13 -9.48 7.76
C THR A 50 2.14 -10.56 8.84
N GLY A 51 1.07 -10.65 9.65
CA GLY A 51 0.94 -11.60 10.73
C GLY A 51 1.55 -11.11 12.05
N TYR A 52 2.05 -9.88 12.08
CA TYR A 52 2.49 -9.23 13.31
C TYR A 52 1.32 -8.47 13.92
N ASP A 53 0.66 -9.09 14.89
CA ASP A 53 -0.50 -8.50 15.56
C ASP A 53 -0.08 -7.66 16.77
N GLU A 54 1.07 -7.99 17.41
CA GLU A 54 1.61 -7.25 18.54
C GLU A 54 2.74 -6.29 18.10
N PRO A 55 2.92 -5.16 18.80
CA PRO A 55 4.02 -4.24 18.53
C PRO A 55 5.35 -4.75 19.08
N HIS A 56 6.44 -4.53 18.32
CA HIS A 56 7.81 -4.91 18.69
C HIS A 56 8.77 -3.73 18.56
N GLU A 57 9.79 -3.69 19.40
CA GLU A 57 10.95 -2.82 19.22
C GLU A 57 11.98 -3.50 18.31
N VAL A 58 12.60 -2.74 17.44
CA VAL A 58 13.67 -3.19 16.54
C VAL A 58 14.87 -2.29 16.75
N ASP A 59 15.99 -2.85 17.23
CA ASP A 59 17.24 -2.13 17.47
C ASP A 59 17.10 -0.89 18.40
N GLY A 60 16.13 -0.93 19.32
CA GLY A 60 15.82 0.15 20.26
C GLY A 60 14.92 1.26 19.70
N GLU A 61 14.36 1.07 18.53
CA GLU A 61 13.37 1.93 17.91
C GLU A 61 11.97 1.27 17.87
N GLY A 62 10.93 2.06 17.80
CA GLY A 62 9.55 1.60 17.76
C GLY A 62 8.69 2.14 18.91
N PRO A 63 7.60 1.46 19.29
CA PRO A 63 7.20 0.14 18.80
C PRO A 63 6.63 0.14 17.37
N PHE A 64 6.95 -0.89 16.59
CA PHE A 64 6.43 -1.12 15.24
C PHE A 64 5.48 -2.32 15.21
N ALA A 65 4.45 -2.28 14.38
CA ALA A 65 3.50 -3.37 14.19
C ALA A 65 3.08 -3.52 12.71
N GLY A 66 2.57 -4.69 12.34
CA GLY A 66 2.00 -4.93 11.03
C GLY A 66 2.96 -4.62 9.88
N SER A 67 2.55 -3.76 8.96
CA SER A 67 3.32 -3.36 7.78
C SER A 67 4.60 -2.61 8.15
N GLU A 68 4.55 -1.71 9.13
CA GLU A 68 5.74 -0.97 9.58
C GLU A 68 6.83 -1.89 10.11
N LEU A 69 6.45 -2.88 10.94
CA LEU A 69 7.41 -3.87 11.44
C LEU A 69 8.00 -4.68 10.29
N MET A 70 7.18 -5.13 9.34
CA MET A 70 7.67 -5.86 8.18
C MET A 70 8.68 -5.02 7.37
N TRP A 71 8.38 -3.75 7.10
CA TRP A 71 9.31 -2.87 6.38
C TRP A 71 10.60 -2.67 7.16
N THR A 72 10.54 -2.39 8.46
CA THR A 72 11.71 -2.22 9.33
C THR A 72 12.60 -3.46 9.32
N LEU A 73 12.02 -4.66 9.47
CA LEU A 73 12.77 -5.92 9.42
C LEU A 73 13.40 -6.18 8.05
N GLY A 74 12.67 -5.92 6.96
CA GLY A 74 13.18 -6.08 5.59
C GLY A 74 14.35 -5.13 5.30
N LEU A 75 14.29 -3.89 5.76
CA LEU A 75 15.37 -2.91 5.61
C LEU A 75 16.56 -3.24 6.52
N ARG A 76 16.32 -3.71 7.74
CA ARG A 76 17.38 -4.24 8.64
C ARG A 76 18.12 -5.39 7.98
N ALA A 77 17.39 -6.36 7.41
CA ALA A 77 18.01 -7.49 6.71
C ALA A 77 18.83 -7.03 5.50
N ALA A 78 18.33 -6.06 4.72
CA ALA A 78 19.06 -5.49 3.59
C ALA A 78 20.31 -4.71 4.02
N GLY A 79 20.29 -4.07 5.18
CA GLY A 79 21.48 -3.44 5.78
C GLY A 79 22.55 -4.46 6.19
N ALA A 80 22.13 -5.62 6.71
CA ALA A 80 23.03 -6.71 7.09
C ALA A 80 23.58 -7.51 5.88
N GLU A 81 22.80 -7.65 4.79
CA GLU A 81 23.18 -8.32 3.55
C GLU A 81 23.08 -7.32 2.37
N PRO A 82 24.16 -6.58 2.03
CA PRO A 82 24.16 -5.68 0.90
C PRO A 82 23.78 -6.39 -0.41
N GLY A 83 22.79 -5.84 -1.12
CA GLY A 83 22.26 -6.45 -2.33
C GLY A 83 21.14 -7.47 -2.13
N LEU A 84 20.67 -7.69 -0.89
CA LEU A 84 19.54 -8.56 -0.60
C LEU A 84 18.29 -8.18 -1.43
N LEU A 85 17.85 -6.94 -1.36
CA LEU A 85 16.67 -6.46 -2.08
C LEU A 85 16.99 -6.09 -3.54
N THR A 86 17.59 -7.02 -4.30
CA THR A 86 17.85 -6.89 -5.73
C THR A 86 17.24 -8.05 -6.51
N ALA A 87 16.90 -7.83 -7.77
CA ALA A 87 16.36 -8.88 -8.63
C ALA A 87 17.33 -10.08 -8.73
N ARG A 88 18.64 -9.80 -8.86
CA ARG A 88 19.68 -10.83 -8.93
C ARG A 88 19.65 -11.78 -7.73
N ARG A 89 19.41 -11.28 -6.53
CA ARG A 89 19.35 -12.06 -5.30
C ARG A 89 17.99 -12.73 -5.11
N LEU A 90 16.91 -11.97 -5.27
CA LEU A 90 15.56 -12.42 -4.91
C LEU A 90 14.94 -13.41 -5.89
N LYS A 91 15.47 -13.55 -7.11
CA LYS A 91 15.02 -14.61 -8.05
C LYS A 91 15.31 -16.03 -7.53
N TYR A 92 16.12 -16.16 -6.48
CA TYR A 92 16.43 -17.42 -5.82
C TYR A 92 15.94 -17.50 -4.38
N ALA A 93 15.13 -16.52 -3.93
CA ALA A 93 14.64 -16.46 -2.55
C ALA A 93 13.93 -17.77 -2.15
N ALA A 94 14.34 -18.34 -1.02
CA ALA A 94 13.70 -19.50 -0.41
C ALA A 94 12.81 -19.08 0.76
N ALA A 95 11.77 -19.85 1.06
CA ALA A 95 10.84 -19.57 2.16
C ALA A 95 11.55 -19.46 3.52
N GLY A 96 12.52 -20.34 3.78
CA GLY A 96 13.29 -20.30 5.02
C GLY A 96 14.10 -19.01 5.18
N GLU A 97 14.69 -18.50 4.10
CA GLU A 97 15.41 -17.23 4.11
C GLU A 97 14.45 -16.06 4.38
N VAL A 98 13.29 -16.03 3.70
CA VAL A 98 12.27 -15.01 3.93
C VAL A 98 11.81 -15.03 5.39
N ALA A 99 11.58 -16.22 5.97
CA ALA A 99 11.23 -16.34 7.38
C ALA A 99 12.31 -15.78 8.31
N GLU A 100 13.59 -15.96 7.99
CA GLU A 100 14.69 -15.41 8.79
C GLU A 100 14.84 -13.89 8.63
N TRP A 101 14.74 -13.36 7.41
CA TRP A 101 14.86 -11.91 7.19
C TRP A 101 13.78 -11.10 7.88
N PHE A 102 12.60 -11.70 8.06
CA PHE A 102 11.47 -11.09 8.73
C PHE A 102 11.23 -11.64 10.14
N ARG A 103 12.26 -12.23 10.78
CA ARG A 103 12.15 -12.74 12.14
C ARG A 103 12.33 -11.64 13.18
N ILE A 104 11.45 -11.64 14.16
CA ILE A 104 11.58 -10.92 15.42
C ILE A 104 11.20 -11.86 16.56
N ASP A 105 12.05 -12.02 17.54
CA ASP A 105 11.87 -12.97 18.63
C ASP A 105 11.47 -14.39 18.14
N SER A 106 10.31 -14.87 18.53
CA SER A 106 9.75 -16.16 18.08
C SER A 106 8.81 -16.03 16.88
N GLU A 107 8.57 -14.81 16.39
CA GLU A 107 7.64 -14.54 15.31
C GLU A 107 8.35 -14.33 13.97
N THR A 108 7.62 -14.56 12.89
CA THR A 108 8.05 -14.23 11.53
C THR A 108 6.85 -13.85 10.68
N VAL A 109 7.13 -13.23 9.54
CA VAL A 109 6.09 -12.85 8.59
C VAL A 109 5.21 -14.03 8.18
N SER A 110 3.91 -13.82 8.06
CA SER A 110 2.99 -14.86 7.60
C SER A 110 3.29 -15.29 6.16
N ASP A 111 3.07 -16.58 5.85
CA ASP A 111 3.20 -17.18 4.51
C ASP A 111 4.53 -16.85 3.79
N PRO A 112 5.69 -17.20 4.37
CA PRO A 112 6.99 -16.89 3.77
C PRO A 112 7.20 -17.59 2.40
N GLU A 113 6.58 -18.75 2.17
CA GLU A 113 6.65 -19.44 0.87
C GLU A 113 6.00 -18.59 -0.24
N ARG A 114 4.82 -18.04 0.01
CA ARG A 114 4.13 -17.16 -0.94
C ARG A 114 4.94 -15.90 -1.21
N ARG A 115 5.53 -15.29 -0.18
CA ARG A 115 6.38 -14.10 -0.35
C ARG A 115 7.60 -14.38 -1.18
N ALA A 116 8.29 -15.51 -0.94
CA ALA A 116 9.39 -15.97 -1.76
C ALA A 116 8.96 -16.16 -3.23
N ALA A 117 7.79 -16.77 -3.46
CA ALA A 117 7.25 -16.96 -4.81
C ALA A 117 6.93 -15.64 -5.52
N LEU A 118 6.38 -14.64 -4.80
CA LEU A 118 6.12 -13.30 -5.35
C LEU A 118 7.42 -12.56 -5.69
N TRP A 119 8.43 -12.65 -4.85
CA TRP A 119 9.73 -12.07 -5.13
C TRP A 119 10.44 -12.73 -6.32
N ARG A 120 10.42 -14.08 -6.41
CA ARG A 120 11.00 -14.80 -7.57
C ARG A 120 10.34 -14.40 -8.89
N ASP A 121 9.01 -14.26 -8.89
CA ASP A 121 8.23 -13.84 -10.07
C ASP A 121 8.62 -12.43 -10.53
N LEU A 122 8.56 -11.44 -9.62
CA LEU A 122 8.95 -10.06 -9.90
C LEU A 122 10.42 -9.95 -10.34
N ALA A 123 11.33 -10.57 -9.59
CA ALA A 123 12.75 -10.52 -9.85
C ALA A 123 13.12 -11.12 -11.22
N SER A 124 12.49 -12.24 -11.59
CA SER A 124 12.70 -12.87 -12.90
C SER A 124 12.24 -11.97 -14.05
N GLY A 125 11.12 -11.26 -13.86
CA GLY A 125 10.64 -10.31 -14.85
C GLY A 125 11.55 -9.07 -14.96
N LEU A 126 11.96 -8.49 -13.84
CA LEU A 126 12.87 -7.35 -13.85
C LEU A 126 14.23 -7.71 -14.49
N GLU A 127 14.78 -8.90 -14.21
CA GLU A 127 16.02 -9.39 -14.84
C GLU A 127 15.86 -9.53 -16.35
N ARG A 128 14.75 -10.10 -16.81
CA ARG A 128 14.50 -10.35 -18.24
C ARG A 128 14.32 -9.07 -19.04
N ASP A 129 13.55 -8.10 -18.50
CA ASP A 129 13.03 -6.99 -19.27
C ASP A 129 13.72 -5.64 -18.94
N TYR A 130 14.42 -5.54 -17.78
CA TYR A 130 14.98 -4.29 -17.26
C TYR A 130 16.38 -4.45 -16.65
N ASP A 131 17.14 -5.49 -17.01
CA ASP A 131 18.46 -5.80 -16.48
C ASP A 131 18.49 -5.87 -14.93
N GLY A 132 17.40 -6.30 -14.31
CA GLY A 132 17.24 -6.43 -12.87
C GLY A 132 17.06 -5.12 -12.12
N SER A 133 16.81 -4.00 -12.81
CA SER A 133 16.77 -2.66 -12.22
C SER A 133 15.35 -2.09 -12.16
N ALA A 134 14.88 -1.78 -10.96
CA ALA A 134 13.63 -1.05 -10.77
C ALA A 134 13.73 0.43 -11.24
N ALA A 135 14.91 1.02 -11.28
CA ALA A 135 15.11 2.35 -11.85
C ALA A 135 14.82 2.35 -13.37
N LYS A 136 15.40 1.39 -14.12
CA LYS A 136 15.11 1.23 -15.57
C LYS A 136 13.62 0.92 -15.80
N PHE A 137 13.02 0.13 -14.91
CA PHE A 137 11.59 -0.14 -14.96
C PHE A 137 10.76 1.15 -14.82
N LEU A 138 11.07 2.03 -13.83
CA LEU A 138 10.42 3.34 -13.68
C LEU A 138 10.62 4.22 -14.92
N GLU A 139 11.84 4.35 -15.40
CA GLU A 139 12.18 5.12 -16.61
C GLU A 139 11.35 4.68 -17.83
N SER A 140 11.12 3.38 -17.97
CA SER A 140 10.40 2.79 -19.10
C SER A 140 8.93 3.22 -19.20
N SER A 141 8.34 3.72 -18.11
CA SER A 141 6.97 4.25 -18.08
C SER A 141 6.84 5.70 -18.56
N GLY A 142 7.99 6.39 -18.74
CA GLY A 142 8.02 7.79 -19.19
C GLY A 142 7.30 8.76 -18.25
N GLY A 143 7.30 8.49 -16.95
CA GLY A 143 6.63 9.31 -15.95
C GLY A 143 5.11 9.05 -15.84
N ARG A 144 4.54 8.15 -16.62
CA ARG A 144 3.08 7.92 -16.63
C ARG A 144 2.68 6.86 -15.61
N LEU A 145 1.67 7.18 -14.81
CA LEU A 145 1.01 6.22 -13.89
C LEU A 145 0.07 5.30 -14.66
N ALA A 146 -0.83 5.86 -15.46
CA ALA A 146 -1.93 5.12 -16.10
C ALA A 146 -1.76 4.95 -17.62
N GLY A 147 -2.71 4.22 -18.23
CA GLY A 147 -2.73 3.94 -19.66
C GLY A 147 -1.74 2.88 -20.10
N ASP A 148 -1.78 2.57 -21.41
CA ASP A 148 -0.88 1.59 -22.02
C ASP A 148 0.58 2.03 -21.86
N GLY A 149 1.39 1.17 -21.24
CA GLY A 149 2.80 1.45 -20.96
C GLY A 149 3.05 2.33 -19.72
N GLY A 150 2.02 2.78 -19.00
CA GLY A 150 2.18 3.44 -17.70
C GLY A 150 2.62 2.46 -16.60
N LEU A 151 3.12 3.01 -15.50
CA LEU A 151 3.70 2.24 -14.39
C LEU A 151 2.77 1.14 -13.86
N ILE A 152 1.49 1.48 -13.66
CA ILE A 152 0.49 0.54 -13.14
C ILE A 152 0.29 -0.63 -14.11
N ALA A 153 0.12 -0.36 -15.42
CA ALA A 153 -0.07 -1.40 -16.43
C ALA A 153 1.17 -2.31 -16.57
N ARG A 154 2.37 -1.76 -16.41
CA ARG A 154 3.63 -2.53 -16.43
C ARG A 154 3.84 -3.41 -15.21
N LEU A 155 3.29 -3.04 -14.03
CA LEU A 155 3.33 -3.85 -12.82
C LEU A 155 2.29 -4.98 -12.81
N GLN A 156 1.14 -4.80 -13.45
CA GLN A 156 0.03 -5.77 -13.45
C GLN A 156 0.40 -7.21 -13.84
N PRO A 157 1.31 -7.49 -14.78
CA PRO A 157 1.71 -8.86 -15.11
C PRO A 157 2.38 -9.62 -13.98
N TYR A 158 2.98 -8.93 -13.00
CA TYR A 158 3.62 -9.57 -11.86
C TYR A 158 2.58 -9.97 -10.80
N ARG A 159 2.65 -11.21 -10.32
CA ARG A 159 1.68 -11.78 -9.37
C ARG A 159 1.48 -10.93 -8.11
N ALA A 160 2.54 -10.29 -7.62
CA ALA A 160 2.48 -9.40 -6.46
C ALA A 160 1.62 -8.16 -6.70
N TYR A 161 1.53 -7.70 -7.95
CA TYR A 161 0.89 -6.47 -8.38
C TYR A 161 -0.38 -6.70 -9.23
N ALA A 162 -0.81 -7.95 -9.37
CA ALA A 162 -2.00 -8.32 -10.16
C ALA A 162 -3.35 -7.91 -9.55
N ASP A 163 -3.32 -7.09 -8.49
CA ASP A 163 -4.50 -6.50 -7.89
C ASP A 163 -5.25 -5.60 -8.88
N PRO A 164 -6.55 -5.84 -9.17
CA PRO A 164 -7.33 -4.99 -10.07
C PRO A 164 -7.41 -3.52 -9.61
N LEU A 165 -7.28 -3.25 -8.30
CA LEU A 165 -7.23 -1.89 -7.75
C LEU A 165 -5.80 -1.37 -7.54
N ALA A 166 -4.80 -2.16 -7.91
CA ALA A 166 -3.39 -1.78 -7.95
C ALA A 166 -2.84 -1.16 -6.64
N LYS A 167 -3.33 -1.59 -5.45
CA LYS A 167 -2.94 -1.01 -4.14
C LYS A 167 -1.43 -0.90 -4.00
N LYS A 168 -0.71 -2.01 -4.20
CA LYS A 168 0.75 -2.06 -4.06
C LYS A 168 1.49 -1.27 -5.14
N ALA A 169 0.93 -1.19 -6.34
CA ALA A 169 1.51 -0.41 -7.43
C ALA A 169 1.42 1.09 -7.15
N PHE A 170 0.29 1.59 -6.60
CA PHE A 170 0.18 2.97 -6.15
C PHE A 170 1.07 3.26 -4.93
N LEU A 171 1.23 2.32 -4.00
CA LEU A 171 2.18 2.46 -2.89
C LEU A 171 3.62 2.61 -3.42
N PHE A 172 4.04 1.76 -4.35
CA PHE A 172 5.36 1.88 -4.98
C PHE A 172 5.53 3.21 -5.73
N ALA A 173 4.54 3.61 -6.53
CA ALA A 173 4.56 4.88 -7.25
C ALA A 173 4.71 6.08 -6.30
N LYS A 174 3.97 6.09 -5.19
CA LYS A 174 4.02 7.12 -4.16
C LYS A 174 5.39 7.23 -3.51
N ILE A 175 6.00 6.11 -3.14
CA ILE A 175 7.37 6.08 -2.61
C ILE A 175 8.35 6.61 -3.65
N ALA A 176 8.24 6.14 -4.90
CA ALA A 176 9.14 6.55 -5.98
C ALA A 176 9.06 8.05 -6.28
N GLU A 177 7.85 8.64 -6.29
CA GLU A 177 7.64 10.07 -6.49
C GLU A 177 8.26 10.88 -5.34
N ARG A 178 7.99 10.54 -4.09
CA ARG A 178 8.51 11.28 -2.93
C ARG A 178 10.01 11.18 -2.76
N ARG A 179 10.59 10.08 -3.21
CA ARG A 179 12.04 9.89 -3.26
C ARG A 179 12.71 10.56 -4.46
N GLY A 180 11.93 11.18 -5.36
CA GLY A 180 12.44 11.80 -6.57
C GLY A 180 12.97 10.83 -7.63
N TRP A 181 12.58 9.54 -7.54
CA TRP A 181 12.94 8.51 -8.53
C TRP A 181 11.96 8.45 -9.70
N PHE A 182 10.80 9.07 -9.55
CA PHE A 182 9.73 9.05 -10.52
C PHE A 182 9.00 10.41 -10.51
N GLU A 183 9.04 11.11 -11.64
CA GLU A 183 8.27 12.34 -11.83
C GLU A 183 6.95 11.99 -12.52
N VAL A 184 5.83 12.26 -11.85
CA VAL A 184 4.50 11.89 -12.35
C VAL A 184 4.04 12.91 -13.39
N ALA A 185 3.84 12.44 -14.63
CA ALA A 185 3.40 13.26 -15.76
C ALA A 185 1.85 13.35 -15.88
N ASP A 186 1.13 12.44 -15.25
CA ASP A 186 -0.34 12.34 -15.27
C ASP A 186 -0.94 12.30 -13.83
N PRO A 187 -0.79 13.38 -13.02
CA PRO A 187 -1.18 13.39 -11.62
C PRO A 187 -2.67 13.14 -11.37
N GLU A 188 -3.53 13.39 -12.35
CA GLU A 188 -4.95 13.06 -12.30
C GLU A 188 -5.22 11.54 -12.24
N ALA A 189 -4.25 10.74 -12.64
CA ALA A 189 -4.33 9.27 -12.59
C ALA A 189 -4.16 8.70 -11.18
N TRP A 190 -3.68 9.49 -10.21
CA TRP A 190 -3.57 9.04 -8.82
C TRP A 190 -4.89 8.51 -8.27
N GLN A 191 -4.80 7.43 -7.51
CA GLN A 191 -5.90 6.81 -6.77
C GLN A 191 -5.56 6.73 -5.29
N VAL A 192 -6.59 6.56 -4.46
CA VAL A 192 -6.45 6.21 -3.05
C VAL A 192 -6.47 4.67 -2.95
N SER A 193 -5.58 4.11 -2.13
CA SER A 193 -5.50 2.67 -1.92
C SER A 193 -6.66 2.19 -1.06
N ALA A 194 -7.46 1.25 -1.55
CA ALA A 194 -8.55 0.67 -0.77
C ALA A 194 -8.03 -0.56 -0.02
N ASP A 195 -7.46 -0.35 1.14
CA ASP A 195 -7.05 -1.39 2.09
C ASP A 195 -8.04 -1.57 3.25
N ASN A 196 -7.69 -2.39 4.23
CA ASN A 196 -8.57 -2.67 5.36
C ASN A 196 -8.86 -1.45 6.24
N VAL A 197 -7.88 -0.55 6.44
CA VAL A 197 -8.05 0.66 7.25
C VAL A 197 -9.01 1.60 6.54
N LEU A 198 -8.76 1.89 5.29
CA LEU A 198 -9.55 2.84 4.50
C LEU A 198 -10.97 2.32 4.24
N MET A 199 -11.14 1.01 3.97
CA MET A 199 -12.47 0.41 3.86
C MET A 199 -13.26 0.53 5.17
N ARG A 200 -12.62 0.31 6.31
CA ARG A 200 -13.25 0.46 7.64
C ARG A 200 -13.71 1.90 7.86
N LEU A 201 -12.87 2.89 7.58
CA LEU A 201 -13.24 4.30 7.68
C LEU A 201 -14.43 4.65 6.78
N ALA A 202 -14.40 4.21 5.51
CA ALA A 202 -15.47 4.49 4.56
C ALA A 202 -16.80 3.86 4.93
N LEU A 203 -16.78 2.64 5.49
CA LEU A 203 -17.98 1.95 5.94
C LEU A 203 -18.54 2.60 7.21
N ARG A 204 -17.72 2.83 8.25
CA ARG A 204 -18.16 3.40 9.53
C ARG A 204 -18.73 4.81 9.38
N SER A 205 -18.10 5.62 8.53
CA SER A 205 -18.60 6.97 8.24
C SER A 205 -19.86 7.03 7.35
N GLY A 206 -20.34 5.89 6.85
CA GLY A 206 -21.47 5.85 5.93
C GLY A 206 -21.16 6.38 4.52
N LEU A 207 -19.89 6.58 4.18
CA LEU A 207 -19.44 6.95 2.83
C LEU A 207 -19.66 5.79 1.83
N VAL A 208 -19.58 4.55 2.31
CA VAL A 208 -19.81 3.33 1.54
C VAL A 208 -20.81 2.47 2.31
N ALA A 209 -21.75 1.85 1.60
CA ALA A 209 -22.68 0.90 2.18
C ALA A 209 -22.01 -0.44 2.46
N GLN A 210 -22.45 -1.14 3.53
CA GLN A 210 -22.07 -2.52 3.80
C GLN A 210 -22.45 -3.42 2.61
N GLY A 211 -21.61 -4.39 2.34
CA GLY A 211 -21.81 -5.33 1.25
C GLY A 211 -20.64 -6.27 1.04
N PRO A 212 -20.68 -7.09 -0.02
CA PRO A 212 -19.58 -7.96 -0.36
C PRO A 212 -18.33 -7.14 -0.74
N LEU A 213 -17.17 -7.70 -0.41
CA LEU A 213 -15.86 -7.05 -0.55
C LEU A 213 -15.59 -6.56 -1.99
N GLU A 214 -16.07 -7.28 -2.98
CA GLU A 214 -15.94 -6.96 -4.41
C GLU A 214 -16.67 -5.66 -4.79
N ARG A 215 -17.64 -5.22 -3.99
CA ARG A 215 -18.32 -3.92 -4.14
C ARG A 215 -17.76 -2.86 -3.20
N VAL A 216 -17.53 -3.23 -1.94
CA VAL A 216 -17.04 -2.28 -0.93
C VAL A 216 -15.69 -1.69 -1.32
N ARG A 217 -14.76 -2.53 -1.78
CA ARG A 217 -13.40 -2.10 -2.07
C ARG A 217 -13.30 -1.10 -3.24
N PRO A 218 -13.90 -1.32 -4.42
CA PRO A 218 -13.94 -0.31 -5.48
C PRO A 218 -14.68 0.97 -5.07
N ALA A 219 -15.85 0.84 -4.41
CA ALA A 219 -16.62 1.99 -3.93
C ALA A 219 -15.82 2.84 -2.93
N THR A 220 -15.02 2.19 -2.06
CA THR A 220 -14.11 2.90 -1.15
C THR A 220 -13.09 3.73 -1.92
N ARG A 221 -12.41 3.15 -2.89
CA ARG A 221 -11.45 3.88 -3.72
C ARG A 221 -12.07 5.09 -4.40
N ASP A 222 -13.24 4.89 -5.00
CA ASP A 222 -13.90 5.93 -5.79
C ASP A 222 -14.42 7.07 -4.91
N VAL A 223 -15.02 6.77 -3.75
CA VAL A 223 -15.49 7.80 -2.83
C VAL A 223 -14.33 8.55 -2.16
N LEU A 224 -13.24 7.88 -1.81
CA LEU A 224 -12.07 8.53 -1.23
C LEU A 224 -11.31 9.38 -2.26
N LYS A 225 -11.27 8.99 -3.54
CA LYS A 225 -10.78 9.89 -4.59
C LYS A 225 -11.65 11.14 -4.72
N ARG A 226 -12.99 11.01 -4.71
CA ARG A 226 -13.91 12.16 -4.69
C ARG A 226 -13.70 13.04 -3.45
N LEU A 227 -13.47 12.42 -2.29
CA LEU A 227 -13.15 13.13 -1.05
C LEU A 227 -11.87 13.95 -1.19
N ALA A 228 -10.79 13.36 -1.72
CA ALA A 228 -9.53 14.05 -1.99
C ALA A 228 -9.74 15.29 -2.87
N LEU A 229 -10.43 15.12 -4.00
CA LEU A 229 -10.70 16.21 -4.93
C LEU A 229 -11.55 17.33 -4.31
N LYS A 230 -12.61 16.99 -3.54
CA LYS A 230 -13.45 17.97 -2.86
C LYS A 230 -12.73 18.69 -1.71
N ALA A 231 -11.81 18.02 -1.04
CA ALA A 231 -10.97 18.59 0.02
C ALA A 231 -9.76 19.36 -0.50
N GLU A 232 -9.49 19.30 -1.80
CA GLU A 232 -8.34 19.93 -2.45
C GLU A 232 -7.00 19.39 -1.93
N ILE A 233 -6.94 18.08 -1.65
CA ILE A 233 -5.75 17.34 -1.24
C ILE A 233 -5.42 16.28 -2.28
N SER A 234 -4.13 16.02 -2.51
CA SER A 234 -3.74 14.98 -3.46
C SER A 234 -4.12 13.58 -2.95
N PRO A 235 -4.58 12.65 -3.82
CA PRO A 235 -4.96 11.31 -3.39
C PRO A 235 -3.87 10.54 -2.62
N PRO A 236 -2.57 10.56 -2.99
CA PRO A 236 -1.53 9.90 -2.19
C PRO A 236 -1.33 10.49 -0.80
N VAL A 237 -1.54 11.80 -0.60
CA VAL A 237 -1.47 12.42 0.73
C VAL A 237 -2.69 12.04 1.57
N LEU A 238 -3.88 12.02 0.98
CA LEU A 238 -5.08 11.55 1.67
C LEU A 238 -4.93 10.07 2.09
N ASP A 239 -4.38 9.24 1.21
CA ASP A 239 -4.12 7.82 1.47
C ASP A 239 -3.27 7.61 2.73
N ASP A 240 -2.13 8.31 2.82
CA ASP A 240 -1.25 8.20 3.99
C ASP A 240 -1.92 8.73 5.26
N MET A 241 -2.53 9.89 5.19
CA MET A 241 -3.17 10.51 6.34
C MET A 241 -4.29 9.61 6.90
N LEU A 242 -5.16 9.09 6.04
CA LEU A 242 -6.23 8.21 6.48
C LEU A 242 -5.72 6.86 6.98
N TRP A 243 -4.65 6.33 6.39
CA TRP A 243 -4.06 5.08 6.85
C TRP A 243 -3.40 5.24 8.23
N GLU A 244 -2.60 6.28 8.40
CA GLU A 244 -1.85 6.53 9.64
C GLU A 244 -2.79 6.85 10.81
N LEU A 245 -3.69 7.83 10.64
CA LEU A 245 -4.61 8.24 11.69
C LEU A 245 -5.72 7.22 11.92
N GLY A 246 -6.23 6.63 10.84
CA GLY A 246 -7.34 5.68 10.89
C GLY A 246 -7.00 4.30 11.46
N ARG A 247 -5.72 3.95 11.59
CA ARG A 247 -5.32 2.72 12.31
C ARG A 247 -5.77 2.76 13.75
N ASN A 248 -5.63 3.91 14.40
CA ASN A 248 -5.88 4.11 15.82
C ASN A 248 -7.28 4.70 16.08
N ASP A 249 -7.87 5.37 15.10
CA ASP A 249 -9.20 5.98 15.19
C ASP A 249 -10.09 5.49 14.03
N PRO A 250 -10.84 4.39 14.22
CA PRO A 250 -11.73 3.86 13.18
C PRO A 250 -12.92 4.79 12.87
N ASP A 251 -13.20 5.77 13.72
CA ASP A 251 -14.26 6.76 13.56
C ASP A 251 -13.75 8.12 13.06
N LEU A 252 -12.51 8.19 12.60
CA LEU A 252 -11.83 9.40 12.13
C LEU A 252 -12.69 10.26 11.18
N LEU A 253 -13.47 9.63 10.30
CA LEU A 253 -14.37 10.28 9.34
C LEU A 253 -15.85 10.30 9.79
N GLY A 254 -16.15 9.81 11.00
CA GLY A 254 -17.48 9.67 11.57
C GLY A 254 -17.91 8.21 11.74
N ASN A 255 -19.05 8.02 12.44
CA ASN A 255 -19.59 6.69 12.79
C ASN A 255 -21.09 6.60 12.49
N ASP A 256 -21.51 7.00 11.30
CA ASP A 256 -22.93 7.02 10.92
C ASP A 256 -23.52 5.60 10.71
N ALA A 257 -22.67 4.63 10.35
CA ALA A 257 -23.08 3.25 10.09
C ALA A 257 -22.90 2.30 11.29
N GLY A 258 -22.27 2.77 12.39
CA GLY A 258 -22.03 1.98 13.59
C GLY A 258 -20.89 0.94 13.42
N GLU A 259 -20.92 -0.09 14.26
CA GLU A 259 -19.91 -1.15 14.23
C GLU A 259 -20.07 -2.06 13.00
N LEU A 260 -18.93 -2.44 12.43
CA LEU A 260 -18.89 -3.42 11.36
C LEU A 260 -18.91 -4.83 11.93
N SER A 261 -19.82 -5.67 11.44
CA SER A 261 -19.98 -7.06 11.89
C SER A 261 -19.09 -8.07 11.16
N GLU A 262 -18.43 -7.68 10.06
CA GLU A 262 -17.68 -8.62 9.21
C GLU A 262 -16.22 -8.21 9.01
N PRO A 263 -15.29 -9.17 8.95
CA PRO A 263 -13.89 -8.91 8.64
C PRO A 263 -13.73 -8.45 7.19
N LEU A 264 -13.14 -7.29 6.98
CA LEU A 264 -12.83 -6.71 5.67
C LEU A 264 -11.55 -7.31 5.07
N ARG A 265 -11.38 -8.63 5.18
CA ARG A 265 -10.17 -9.32 4.70
C ARG A 265 -10.55 -10.52 3.85
N ASN A 266 -9.93 -10.65 2.68
CA ASN A 266 -9.95 -11.89 1.91
C ASN A 266 -8.72 -12.72 2.29
N PRO A 267 -8.87 -13.87 3.01
CA PRO A 267 -7.74 -14.70 3.43
C PRO A 267 -6.89 -15.23 2.28
N ALA A 268 -7.49 -15.43 1.12
CA ALA A 268 -6.81 -15.94 -0.07
C ALA A 268 -6.05 -14.87 -0.84
N SER A 269 -6.30 -13.58 -0.61
CA SER A 269 -5.66 -12.48 -1.33
C SER A 269 -4.23 -12.23 -0.85
N ALA A 270 -3.31 -11.92 -1.76
CA ALA A 270 -2.00 -11.36 -1.49
C ALA A 270 -1.92 -9.86 -1.82
N TRP A 271 -3.05 -9.19 -2.00
CA TRP A 271 -3.09 -7.83 -2.52
C TRP A 271 -3.18 -6.76 -1.44
N TYR A 272 -3.76 -7.11 -0.25
CA TYR A 272 -3.99 -6.15 0.86
C TYR A 272 -4.20 -6.87 2.18
#